data_90ca5d42a4cc9c47a0766fecb9153761
#
_entry.id   90ca5d42a4cc9c47a0766fecb9153761
#
_cell.length_a   1.000
_cell.length_b   1.000
_cell.length_c   1.000
_cell.angle_alpha   90.00
_cell.angle_beta   90.00
_cell.angle_gamma   90.00
#
_symmetry.space_group_name_H-M   'P 1'
#
loop_
_entity.id
_entity.type
_entity.pdbx_description
1 polymer ?
#
loop_
_entity_poly.entity_id
_entity_poly.type
_entity_poly.pdbx_seq_one_letter_code
_entity_poly.pdbx_strand_id
1 'polypeptide(L)'
;MCNENLKHAPIMPIAAKPSQYGIDPSLVKRRVAELPGMCSLRLAELFPELPPVIYPGGQDALDKLYQVAMEELRKVDMSFIKPGQSVNILASHHGFTLLGGQPYAILIKATRDAIIEKTGCRDVRLRAGVGMRFRETEEYIRRYQLDEYFGPGKTKGVAPIDEGIPIETEVGTLYGIKAVYDADWIVHCHHTDVREVHFHRQVDKAVKPFGMSYARIETRSTYHQNLGPRAANFTARAIFESPFVQSKFAFASFLNVGPHGVIGVDADNDLYAVNDRATFVGCQLYGKVMTLFGKIDECIAVLDFPCPVPYVFSAGVIYANFTGANQDLYDMEGTPLPPYTWYTEAFYKRNGK
;
A
#
# COMPACT_ATOMS: atom_id res chain seq x y z
N MET A 1 28.97 7.78 2.91
CA MET A 1 28.85 6.36 3.31
C MET A 1 27.49 6.21 3.95
N CYS A 2 26.63 5.36 3.42
CA CYS A 2 25.36 5.05 4.05
C CYS A 2 25.65 4.27 5.33
N ASN A 3 25.07 4.69 6.45
CA ASN A 3 25.23 3.95 7.68
C ASN A 3 24.47 2.62 7.58
N GLU A 4 25.16 1.53 7.32
CA GLU A 4 24.55 0.22 7.13
C GLU A 4 23.70 -0.23 8.32
N ASN A 5 24.05 0.24 9.52
CA ASN A 5 23.30 -0.05 10.75
C ASN A 5 21.87 0.52 10.74
N LEU A 6 21.57 1.51 9.87
CA LEU A 6 20.23 2.08 9.76
C LEU A 6 19.30 1.30 8.83
N LYS A 7 19.83 0.37 8.02
CA LYS A 7 18.99 -0.48 7.15
C LYS A 7 17.97 -1.29 7.95
N HIS A 8 18.39 -1.73 9.12
CA HIS A 8 17.69 -2.69 9.96
C HIS A 8 17.40 -2.14 11.36
N ALA A 9 17.13 -0.84 11.44
CA ALA A 9 16.77 -0.24 12.70
C ALA A 9 15.62 -1.02 13.37
N PRO A 10 15.76 -1.41 14.65
CA PRO A 10 14.74 -2.15 15.35
C PRO A 10 13.43 -1.34 15.41
N ILE A 11 12.31 -2.02 15.41
CA ILE A 11 11.03 -1.35 15.68
C ILE A 11 11.11 -0.80 17.10
N MET A 12 11.06 0.50 17.22
CA MET A 12 10.79 1.09 18.51
C MET A 12 9.37 0.70 18.92
N PRO A 13 9.17 0.03 20.06
CA PRO A 13 7.83 -0.27 20.51
C PRO A 13 7.04 1.04 20.58
N ILE A 14 5.87 1.07 19.95
CA ILE A 14 4.93 2.15 20.19
C ILE A 14 4.62 2.05 21.68
N ALA A 15 4.98 3.07 22.45
CA ALA A 15 4.41 3.21 23.77
C ALA A 15 2.88 3.10 23.57
N ALA A 16 2.28 2.06 24.11
CA ALA A 16 0.87 1.83 23.99
C ALA A 16 0.19 3.06 24.57
N LYS A 17 -0.31 3.95 23.70
CA LYS A 17 -1.20 4.99 24.18
C LYS A 17 -2.41 4.27 24.74
N PRO A 18 -2.89 4.67 25.92
CA PRO A 18 -4.16 4.15 26.42
C PRO A 18 -5.17 4.19 25.29
N SER A 19 -5.87 3.08 25.08
CA SER A 19 -6.94 3.05 24.10
C SER A 19 -7.86 4.24 24.37
N GLN A 20 -8.19 5.02 23.35
CA GLN A 20 -9.19 6.10 23.49
C GLN A 20 -10.54 5.60 24.02
N TYR A 21 -10.76 4.31 24.02
CA TYR A 21 -11.94 3.62 24.58
C TYR A 21 -11.74 3.13 26.01
N GLY A 22 -10.63 3.49 26.65
CA GLY A 22 -10.38 3.15 28.05
C GLY A 22 -10.15 1.67 28.34
N ILE A 23 -9.92 0.84 27.32
CA ILE A 23 -9.60 -0.57 27.51
C ILE A 23 -8.13 -0.70 27.88
N ASP A 24 -7.88 -1.11 29.11
CA ASP A 24 -6.55 -1.44 29.58
C ASP A 24 -6.17 -2.87 29.13
N PRO A 25 -5.13 -3.04 28.28
CA PRO A 25 -4.71 -4.35 27.84
C PRO A 25 -4.31 -5.28 28.99
N SER A 26 -3.91 -4.75 30.12
CA SER A 26 -3.59 -5.55 31.32
C SER A 26 -4.80 -6.26 31.93
N LEU A 27 -6.01 -5.79 31.62
CA LEU A 27 -7.27 -6.41 32.04
C LEU A 27 -7.64 -7.63 31.18
N VAL A 28 -7.01 -7.80 30.03
CA VAL A 28 -7.26 -8.95 29.16
C VAL A 28 -6.48 -10.15 29.70
N LYS A 29 -7.15 -10.95 30.51
CA LYS A 29 -6.55 -12.12 31.19
C LYS A 29 -6.48 -13.38 30.33
N ARG A 30 -7.16 -13.42 29.18
CA ARG A 30 -7.23 -14.60 28.30
C ARG A 30 -6.92 -14.21 26.86
N ARG A 31 -6.16 -15.04 26.20
CA ARG A 31 -5.99 -14.93 24.74
C ARG A 31 -7.28 -15.39 24.06
N VAL A 32 -7.59 -14.81 22.91
CA VAL A 32 -8.78 -15.20 22.13
C VAL A 32 -8.78 -16.70 21.82
N ALA A 33 -7.61 -17.29 21.51
CA ALA A 33 -7.46 -18.72 21.26
C ALA A 33 -7.77 -19.61 22.48
N GLU A 34 -7.81 -19.06 23.68
CA GLU A 34 -8.12 -19.79 24.94
C GLU A 34 -9.61 -19.74 25.29
N LEU A 35 -10.43 -19.05 24.49
CA LEU A 35 -11.87 -18.99 24.72
C LEU A 35 -12.52 -20.31 24.32
N PRO A 36 -13.52 -20.81 25.06
CA PRO A 36 -14.27 -21.99 24.71
C PRO A 36 -14.89 -21.88 23.31
N GLY A 37 -14.77 -22.93 22.52
CA GLY A 37 -15.35 -22.98 21.17
C GLY A 37 -14.50 -22.25 20.09
N MET A 38 -13.33 -21.72 20.45
CA MET A 38 -12.42 -21.15 19.48
C MET A 38 -11.66 -22.22 18.71
N CYS A 39 -11.58 -22.02 17.41
CA CYS A 39 -10.71 -22.77 16.50
C CYS A 39 -9.70 -21.81 15.90
N SER A 40 -8.42 -22.13 15.96
CA SER A 40 -7.36 -21.35 15.33
C SER A 40 -6.90 -22.04 14.06
N LEU A 41 -6.93 -21.33 12.94
CA LEU A 41 -6.53 -21.83 11.64
C LEU A 41 -5.42 -20.96 11.08
N ARG A 42 -4.34 -21.57 10.60
CA ARG A 42 -3.27 -20.88 9.89
C ARG A 42 -3.54 -20.96 8.39
N LEU A 43 -3.59 -19.82 7.73
CA LEU A 43 -3.89 -19.76 6.30
C LEU A 43 -2.88 -20.55 5.45
N ALA A 44 -1.60 -20.54 5.82
CA ALA A 44 -0.57 -21.32 5.13
C ALA A 44 -0.76 -22.85 5.27
N GLU A 45 -1.41 -23.30 6.33
CA GLU A 45 -1.75 -24.73 6.53
C GLU A 45 -3.01 -25.12 5.73
N LEU A 46 -3.95 -24.18 5.59
CA LEU A 46 -5.18 -24.42 4.81
C LEU A 46 -4.94 -24.34 3.30
N PHE A 47 -3.99 -23.53 2.87
CA PHE A 47 -3.69 -23.27 1.48
C PHE A 47 -2.18 -23.42 1.24
N PRO A 48 -1.66 -24.64 1.18
CA PRO A 48 -0.22 -24.91 1.04
C PRO A 48 0.38 -24.44 -0.28
N GLU A 49 -0.46 -24.13 -1.27
CA GLU A 49 -0.07 -23.55 -2.55
C GLU A 49 0.17 -22.03 -2.49
N LEU A 50 -0.04 -21.38 -1.36
CA LEU A 50 0.31 -19.97 -1.21
C LEU A 50 1.81 -19.77 -1.38
N PRO A 51 2.23 -18.63 -2.01
CA PRO A 51 3.63 -18.31 -2.10
C PRO A 51 4.31 -18.28 -0.73
N PRO A 52 5.57 -18.71 -0.64
CA PRO A 52 6.29 -18.68 0.63
C PRO A 52 6.46 -17.24 1.12
N VAL A 53 6.35 -17.07 2.44
CA VAL A 53 6.59 -15.76 3.09
C VAL A 53 8.08 -15.45 3.07
N ILE A 54 8.42 -14.27 2.56
CA ILE A 54 9.79 -13.73 2.59
C ILE A 54 10.09 -13.11 3.95
N TYR A 55 9.11 -12.41 4.50
CA TYR A 55 9.21 -11.78 5.82
C TYR A 55 8.15 -12.32 6.78
N PRO A 56 8.51 -13.29 7.62
CA PRO A 56 7.67 -13.78 8.70
C PRO A 56 7.85 -13.01 10.03
N GLY A 57 8.75 -12.05 10.06
CA GLY A 57 9.21 -11.30 11.24
C GLY A 57 10.69 -11.57 11.54
N GLY A 58 11.29 -10.71 12.38
CA GLY A 58 12.70 -10.83 12.80
C GLY A 58 13.70 -10.09 11.91
N GLN A 59 14.90 -9.91 12.43
CA GLN A 59 15.94 -9.09 11.79
C GLN A 59 16.51 -9.75 10.54
N ASP A 60 16.84 -11.03 10.61
CA ASP A 60 17.40 -11.79 9.47
C ASP A 60 16.48 -11.78 8.25
N ALA A 61 15.16 -11.77 8.50
CA ALA A 61 14.17 -11.70 7.44
C ALA A 61 14.16 -10.33 6.75
N LEU A 62 14.54 -9.25 7.44
CA LEU A 62 14.68 -7.91 6.84
C LEU A 62 15.86 -7.86 5.87
N ASP A 63 16.96 -8.50 6.19
CA ASP A 63 18.13 -8.60 5.29
C ASP A 63 17.74 -9.33 4.00
N LYS A 64 17.05 -10.45 4.12
CA LYS A 64 16.54 -11.19 2.98
C LYS A 64 15.58 -10.35 2.13
N LEU A 65 14.66 -9.64 2.77
CA LEU A 65 13.72 -8.75 2.08
C LEU A 65 14.44 -7.63 1.33
N TYR A 66 15.47 -7.04 1.93
CA TYR A 66 16.29 -6.03 1.29
C TYR A 66 16.97 -6.58 0.02
N GLN A 67 17.55 -7.78 0.09
CA GLN A 67 18.19 -8.40 -1.07
C GLN A 67 17.19 -8.67 -2.19
N VAL A 68 16.02 -9.24 -1.87
CA VAL A 68 14.95 -9.46 -2.85
C VAL A 68 14.51 -8.13 -3.48
N ALA A 69 14.35 -7.08 -2.69
CA ALA A 69 13.99 -5.77 -3.21
C ALA A 69 15.06 -5.21 -4.16
N MET A 70 16.34 -5.33 -3.82
CA MET A 70 17.44 -4.89 -4.67
C MET A 70 17.50 -5.68 -5.98
N GLU A 71 17.27 -7.00 -5.94
CA GLU A 71 17.22 -7.85 -7.13
C GLU A 71 16.11 -7.42 -8.11
N GLU A 72 14.91 -7.15 -7.59
CA GLU A 72 13.80 -6.67 -8.43
C GLU A 72 14.07 -5.26 -8.99
N LEU A 73 14.54 -4.35 -8.16
CA LEU A 73 14.84 -2.98 -8.57
C LEU A 73 15.97 -2.88 -9.62
N ARG A 74 16.91 -3.84 -9.65
CA ARG A 74 17.92 -3.90 -10.67
C ARG A 74 17.37 -4.19 -12.07
N LYS A 75 16.20 -4.78 -12.20
CA LYS A 75 15.53 -5.05 -13.47
C LYS A 75 14.92 -3.81 -14.11
N VAL A 76 14.54 -2.81 -13.29
CA VAL A 76 13.89 -1.58 -13.74
C VAL A 76 14.84 -0.71 -14.55
N ASP A 77 14.39 -0.13 -15.65
CA ASP A 77 15.17 0.87 -16.38
C ASP A 77 15.21 2.19 -15.59
N MET A 78 16.41 2.66 -15.29
CA MET A 78 16.68 3.94 -14.65
C MET A 78 17.68 4.77 -15.47
N SER A 79 17.96 4.38 -16.70
CA SER A 79 19.03 4.97 -17.55
C SER A 79 18.80 6.45 -17.87
N PHE A 80 17.55 6.91 -17.78
CA PHE A 80 17.17 8.29 -18.03
C PHE A 80 17.40 9.22 -16.82
N ILE A 81 17.54 8.68 -15.59
CA ILE A 81 17.89 9.44 -14.40
C ILE A 81 19.40 9.72 -14.43
N LYS A 82 19.80 10.98 -14.34
CA LYS A 82 21.19 11.40 -14.44
C LYS A 82 21.76 11.89 -13.11
N PRO A 83 23.08 11.77 -12.89
CA PRO A 83 23.75 12.44 -11.79
C PRO A 83 23.43 13.94 -11.80
N GLY A 84 23.16 14.51 -10.60
CA GLY A 84 22.81 15.93 -10.46
C GLY A 84 21.31 16.25 -10.59
N GLN A 85 20.49 15.32 -11.05
CA GLN A 85 19.05 15.43 -10.96
C GLN A 85 18.54 15.05 -9.55
N SER A 86 17.27 15.33 -9.31
CA SER A 86 16.56 15.04 -8.07
C SER A 86 15.48 13.97 -8.28
N VAL A 87 15.30 13.10 -7.29
CA VAL A 87 14.28 12.05 -7.30
C VAL A 87 13.48 12.09 -6.00
N ASN A 88 12.17 12.19 -6.08
CA ASN A 88 11.27 12.00 -4.95
C ASN A 88 10.74 10.56 -4.92
N ILE A 89 11.06 9.82 -3.87
CA ILE A 89 10.38 8.55 -3.55
C ILE A 89 9.10 8.90 -2.82
N LEU A 90 7.98 8.52 -3.41
CA LEU A 90 6.65 8.78 -2.88
C LEU A 90 6.18 7.58 -2.07
N ALA A 91 5.89 7.78 -0.81
CA ALA A 91 5.40 6.76 0.10
C ALA A 91 4.04 7.14 0.68
N SER A 92 3.24 6.16 1.07
CA SER A 92 1.95 6.40 1.68
C SER A 92 1.88 5.86 3.11
N HIS A 93 1.12 6.53 3.95
CA HIS A 93 0.89 6.20 5.36
C HIS A 93 0.60 4.71 5.62
N HIS A 94 -0.25 4.10 4.79
CA HIS A 94 -0.69 2.73 5.04
C HIS A 94 0.44 1.69 4.98
N GLY A 95 1.46 1.92 4.16
CA GLY A 95 2.63 1.02 4.11
C GLY A 95 3.34 0.92 5.46
N PHE A 96 3.41 2.03 6.20
CA PHE A 96 4.06 2.07 7.51
C PHE A 96 3.27 1.35 8.63
N THR A 97 2.07 0.89 8.35
CA THR A 97 1.25 0.12 9.29
C THR A 97 1.26 -1.38 9.00
N LEU A 98 1.81 -1.80 7.86
CA LEU A 98 1.89 -3.20 7.47
C LEU A 98 2.99 -3.93 8.24
N LEU A 99 2.66 -5.04 8.89
CA LEU A 99 3.62 -5.88 9.61
C LEU A 99 4.53 -5.08 10.54
N GLY A 100 3.95 -4.06 11.20
CA GLY A 100 4.71 -3.14 12.02
C GLY A 100 5.50 -2.09 11.24
N GLY A 101 5.40 -2.05 9.91
CA GLY A 101 5.98 -1.02 9.03
C GLY A 101 7.44 -1.25 8.60
N GLN A 102 8.16 -2.12 9.26
CA GLN A 102 9.56 -2.42 8.91
C GLN A 102 9.75 -2.89 7.47
N PRO A 103 8.94 -3.84 6.94
CA PRO A 103 9.12 -4.30 5.57
C PRO A 103 8.99 -3.18 4.55
N TYR A 104 8.06 -2.26 4.78
CA TYR A 104 7.87 -1.12 3.90
C TYR A 104 9.03 -0.11 4.00
N ALA A 105 9.52 0.14 5.20
CA ALA A 105 10.72 0.96 5.39
C ALA A 105 11.94 0.36 4.69
N ILE A 106 12.09 -0.95 4.68
CA ILE A 106 13.16 -1.67 3.95
C ILE A 106 12.99 -1.47 2.44
N LEU A 107 11.78 -1.60 1.90
CA LEU A 107 11.55 -1.34 0.48
C LEU A 107 11.92 0.10 0.09
N ILE A 108 11.55 1.08 0.90
CA ILE A 108 11.92 2.49 0.69
C ILE A 108 13.44 2.68 0.67
N LYS A 109 14.15 2.05 1.63
CA LYS A 109 15.62 2.10 1.71
C LYS A 109 16.27 1.45 0.48
N ALA A 110 15.82 0.26 0.11
CA ALA A 110 16.28 -0.44 -1.08
C ALA A 110 16.02 0.36 -2.37
N THR A 111 14.85 0.97 -2.49
CA THR A 111 14.51 1.82 -3.65
C THR A 111 15.48 3.01 -3.77
N ARG A 112 15.78 3.68 -2.66
CA ARG A 112 16.79 4.75 -2.65
C ARG A 112 18.16 4.25 -3.08
N ASP A 113 18.60 3.16 -2.51
CA ASP A 113 19.94 2.63 -2.76
C ASP A 113 20.09 2.13 -4.22
N ALA A 114 19.07 1.49 -4.75
CA ALA A 114 19.05 1.07 -6.15
C ALA A 114 19.16 2.27 -7.13
N ILE A 115 18.46 3.37 -6.84
CA ILE A 115 18.57 4.60 -7.63
C ILE A 115 20.02 5.12 -7.58
N ILE A 116 20.61 5.23 -6.40
CA ILE A 116 21.98 5.74 -6.24
C ILE A 116 22.98 4.80 -6.93
N GLU A 117 22.86 3.49 -6.75
CA GLU A 117 23.75 2.48 -7.33
C GLU A 117 23.72 2.52 -8.87
N LYS A 118 22.51 2.55 -9.45
CA LYS A 118 22.36 2.46 -10.90
C LYS A 118 22.63 3.75 -11.64
N THR A 119 22.35 4.90 -11.02
CA THR A 119 22.29 6.19 -11.73
C THR A 119 23.36 7.19 -11.28
N GLY A 120 23.94 6.98 -10.11
CA GLY A 120 24.81 7.97 -9.46
C GLY A 120 24.05 9.23 -8.94
N CYS A 121 22.74 9.28 -9.07
CA CYS A 121 21.90 10.36 -8.55
C CYS A 121 21.93 10.34 -7.01
N ARG A 122 22.38 11.43 -6.39
CA ARG A 122 22.50 11.53 -4.92
C ARG A 122 21.42 12.38 -4.27
N ASP A 123 20.65 13.13 -5.05
CA ASP A 123 19.53 13.92 -4.54
C ASP A 123 18.24 13.11 -4.54
N VAL A 124 18.26 12.00 -3.80
CA VAL A 124 17.11 11.13 -3.60
C VAL A 124 16.42 11.52 -2.30
N ARG A 125 15.14 11.84 -2.38
CA ARG A 125 14.33 12.37 -1.28
C ARG A 125 13.13 11.48 -1.01
N LEU A 126 12.63 11.48 0.23
CA LEU A 126 11.40 10.80 0.61
C LEU A 126 10.28 11.81 0.84
N ARG A 127 9.12 11.58 0.23
CA ARG A 127 7.88 12.31 0.44
C ARG A 127 6.79 11.36 0.88
N ALA A 128 6.48 11.36 2.18
CA ALA A 128 5.52 10.44 2.77
C ALA A 128 4.17 11.11 2.98
N GLY A 129 3.19 10.74 2.15
CA GLY A 129 1.85 11.31 2.17
C GLY A 129 0.89 10.58 3.10
N VAL A 130 -0.11 11.32 3.61
CA VAL A 130 -1.19 10.76 4.44
C VAL A 130 -2.50 10.68 3.67
N GLY A 131 -3.31 9.66 3.97
CA GLY A 131 -4.67 9.55 3.44
C GLY A 131 -5.64 10.52 4.12
N MET A 132 -5.96 10.30 5.38
CA MET A 132 -7.00 11.01 6.13
C MET A 132 -6.48 11.84 7.31
N ARG A 133 -5.28 11.61 7.80
CA ARG A 133 -4.71 12.23 8.98
C ARG A 133 -3.56 13.15 8.61
N PHE A 134 -3.23 14.09 9.50
CA PHE A 134 -2.23 15.09 9.23
C PHE A 134 -0.90 14.73 9.91
N ARG A 135 0.20 14.72 9.11
CA ARG A 135 1.59 14.62 9.56
C ARG A 135 2.01 13.38 10.36
N GLU A 136 1.18 12.35 10.42
CA GLU A 136 1.58 11.09 11.07
C GLU A 136 2.78 10.43 10.42
N THR A 137 2.98 10.67 9.13
CA THR A 137 4.11 10.12 8.38
C THR A 137 5.46 10.66 8.84
N GLU A 138 5.53 11.84 9.45
CA GLU A 138 6.75 12.34 10.06
C GLU A 138 7.20 11.49 11.25
N GLU A 139 6.23 10.98 12.03
CA GLU A 139 6.52 10.05 13.11
C GLU A 139 7.07 8.72 12.59
N TYR A 140 6.51 8.19 11.51
CA TYR A 140 7.03 6.98 10.90
C TYR A 140 8.42 7.18 10.29
N ILE A 141 8.69 8.34 9.67
CA ILE A 141 10.01 8.69 9.16
C ILE A 141 11.04 8.61 10.28
N ARG A 142 10.78 9.25 11.42
CA ARG A 142 11.68 9.20 12.60
C ARG A 142 11.78 7.80 13.18
N ARG A 143 10.66 7.12 13.34
CA ARG A 143 10.57 5.78 13.93
C ARG A 143 11.41 4.74 13.22
N TYR A 144 11.44 4.79 11.88
CA TYR A 144 12.23 3.87 11.06
C TYR A 144 13.57 4.46 10.65
N GLN A 145 13.98 5.57 11.28
CA GLN A 145 15.26 6.25 11.04
C GLN A 145 15.48 6.56 9.54
N LEU A 146 14.40 6.89 8.83
CA LEU A 146 14.48 7.22 7.43
C LEU A 146 15.12 8.60 7.21
N ASP A 147 14.92 9.54 8.14
CA ASP A 147 15.56 10.85 8.14
C ASP A 147 17.09 10.74 8.23
N GLU A 148 17.61 9.91 9.11
CA GLU A 148 19.04 9.65 9.21
C GLU A 148 19.57 8.91 7.96
N TYR A 149 18.79 7.92 7.47
CA TYR A 149 19.18 7.12 6.31
C TYR A 149 19.27 7.93 5.02
N PHE A 150 18.32 8.81 4.78
CA PHE A 150 18.29 9.69 3.60
C PHE A 150 19.22 10.89 3.74
N GLY A 151 19.47 11.33 4.97
CA GLY A 151 20.29 12.50 5.31
C GLY A 151 19.46 13.78 5.51
N PRO A 152 20.10 14.82 6.01
CA PRO A 152 19.45 16.07 6.42
C PRO A 152 18.64 16.69 5.28
N GLY A 153 17.38 17.07 5.56
CA GLY A 153 16.49 17.76 4.62
C GLY A 153 15.95 16.92 3.46
N LYS A 154 16.27 15.62 3.41
CA LYS A 154 15.84 14.73 2.33
C LYS A 154 14.47 14.08 2.55
N THR A 155 13.96 14.10 3.77
CA THR A 155 12.67 13.48 4.11
C THR A 155 11.64 14.51 4.51
N LYS A 156 10.38 14.27 4.16
CA LYS A 156 9.26 15.13 4.56
C LYS A 156 7.96 14.33 4.61
N GLY A 157 7.23 14.46 5.71
CA GLY A 157 5.83 14.11 5.76
C GLY A 157 5.01 15.20 5.06
N VAL A 158 4.18 14.84 4.09
CA VAL A 158 3.34 15.77 3.34
C VAL A 158 1.87 15.62 3.71
N ALA A 159 1.16 16.72 3.80
CA ALA A 159 -0.22 16.79 4.19
C ALA A 159 -1.10 17.45 3.12
N PRO A 160 -2.40 17.14 3.05
CA PRO A 160 -3.30 17.68 2.04
C PRO A 160 -3.49 19.20 2.08
N ILE A 161 -3.10 19.83 3.17
CA ILE A 161 -3.14 21.27 3.37
C ILE A 161 -1.83 21.99 3.04
N ASP A 162 -0.77 21.23 2.69
CA ASP A 162 0.50 21.82 2.27
C ASP A 162 0.34 22.60 0.95
N GLU A 163 1.34 23.40 0.61
CA GLU A 163 1.37 24.16 -0.64
C GLU A 163 1.09 23.24 -1.84
N GLY A 164 0.19 23.65 -2.71
CA GLY A 164 -0.23 22.90 -3.87
C GLY A 164 0.32 23.43 -5.17
N ILE A 165 0.20 22.60 -6.20
CA ILE A 165 0.38 23.02 -7.58
C ILE A 165 -0.85 22.62 -8.40
N PRO A 166 -1.28 23.43 -9.36
CA PRO A 166 -2.30 23.02 -10.32
C PRO A 166 -1.73 21.96 -11.27
N ILE A 167 -2.55 20.97 -11.59
CA ILE A 167 -2.26 19.93 -12.57
C ILE A 167 -3.42 19.91 -13.54
N GLU A 168 -3.16 20.29 -14.78
CA GLU A 168 -4.15 20.23 -15.85
C GLU A 168 -4.39 18.77 -16.23
N THR A 169 -5.64 18.38 -16.22
CA THR A 169 -6.07 17.00 -16.51
C THR A 169 -7.27 16.99 -17.45
N GLU A 170 -7.63 15.83 -17.97
CA GLU A 170 -8.81 15.67 -18.83
C GLU A 170 -10.15 15.99 -18.12
N VAL A 171 -10.18 15.92 -16.79
CA VAL A 171 -11.36 16.26 -15.99
C VAL A 171 -11.31 17.69 -15.41
N GLY A 172 -10.40 18.50 -15.88
CA GLY A 172 -10.16 19.88 -15.41
C GLY A 172 -8.93 20.01 -14.53
N THR A 173 -8.75 21.19 -13.94
CA THR A 173 -7.61 21.47 -13.07
C THR A 173 -7.78 20.78 -11.71
N LEU A 174 -6.87 19.88 -11.39
CA LEU A 174 -6.73 19.27 -10.09
C LEU A 174 -5.49 19.78 -9.38
N TYR A 175 -5.34 19.51 -8.09
CA TYR A 175 -4.24 20.06 -7.29
C TYR A 175 -3.44 18.96 -6.62
N GLY A 176 -2.15 18.89 -6.97
CA GLY A 176 -1.15 18.07 -6.28
C GLY A 176 -0.52 18.81 -5.10
N ILE A 177 0.11 18.08 -4.19
CA ILE A 177 0.96 18.67 -3.14
C ILE A 177 2.31 19.02 -3.78
N LYS A 178 2.70 20.29 -3.77
CA LYS A 178 3.90 20.79 -4.45
C LYS A 178 5.16 20.00 -4.09
N ALA A 179 5.37 19.71 -2.81
CA ALA A 179 6.54 18.98 -2.35
C ALA A 179 6.63 17.54 -2.87
N VAL A 180 5.54 16.96 -3.37
CA VAL A 180 5.55 15.64 -4.03
C VAL A 180 6.18 15.74 -5.40
N TYR A 181 5.92 16.82 -6.11
CA TYR A 181 6.28 17.01 -7.52
C TYR A 181 7.47 17.97 -7.75
N ASP A 182 8.17 18.39 -6.68
CA ASP A 182 9.29 19.34 -6.72
C ASP A 182 10.64 18.73 -7.12
N ALA A 183 10.63 17.56 -7.73
CA ALA A 183 11.82 16.87 -8.24
C ALA A 183 11.76 16.69 -9.75
N ASP A 184 12.91 16.35 -10.35
CA ASP A 184 12.97 15.99 -11.78
C ASP A 184 12.21 14.67 -12.03
N TRP A 185 12.35 13.70 -11.11
CA TRP A 185 11.72 12.41 -11.20
C TRP A 185 10.93 12.05 -9.95
N ILE A 186 9.87 11.26 -10.12
CA ILE A 186 9.11 10.66 -9.03
C ILE A 186 9.12 9.14 -9.16
N VAL A 187 9.28 8.46 -8.04
CA VAL A 187 9.21 7.00 -7.90
C VAL A 187 8.09 6.67 -6.93
N HIS A 188 7.16 5.85 -7.34
CA HIS A 188 6.02 5.47 -6.51
C HIS A 188 6.34 4.20 -5.73
N CYS A 189 6.66 4.34 -4.44
CA CYS A 189 6.87 3.23 -3.52
C CYS A 189 5.57 2.91 -2.78
N HIS A 190 5.01 1.70 -3.00
CA HIS A 190 3.71 1.34 -2.47
C HIS A 190 3.65 -0.13 -2.02
N HIS A 191 2.48 -0.64 -1.77
CA HIS A 191 2.25 -2.01 -1.32
C HIS A 191 0.88 -2.51 -1.76
N THR A 192 0.75 -3.85 -1.82
CA THR A 192 -0.55 -4.51 -1.95
C THR A 192 -1.21 -4.68 -0.58
N ASP A 193 -2.52 -4.80 -0.55
CA ASP A 193 -3.29 -5.19 0.63
C ASP A 193 -4.66 -5.75 0.20
N VAL A 194 -5.46 -6.19 1.16
CA VAL A 194 -6.79 -6.79 0.88
C VAL A 194 -7.75 -5.86 0.12
N ARG A 195 -7.46 -4.58 0.03
CA ARG A 195 -8.28 -3.62 -0.72
C ARG A 195 -8.22 -3.83 -2.23
N GLU A 196 -7.22 -4.53 -2.76
CA GLU A 196 -7.20 -4.95 -4.15
C GLU A 196 -8.42 -5.77 -4.50
N VAL A 197 -8.86 -6.65 -3.60
CA VAL A 197 -10.10 -7.43 -3.77
C VAL A 197 -11.33 -6.54 -3.85
N HIS A 198 -11.33 -5.49 -3.03
CA HIS A 198 -12.47 -4.57 -2.92
C HIS A 198 -12.51 -3.54 -4.06
N PHE A 199 -11.34 -3.05 -4.47
CA PHE A 199 -11.23 -1.88 -5.34
C PHE A 199 -10.74 -2.19 -6.76
N HIS A 200 -10.42 -3.43 -7.08
CA HIS A 200 -9.71 -3.73 -8.32
C HIS A 200 -10.41 -3.22 -9.59
N ARG A 201 -11.72 -3.01 -9.55
CA ARG A 201 -12.46 -2.42 -10.65
C ARG A 201 -12.99 -1.01 -10.40
N GLN A 202 -13.03 -0.59 -9.16
CA GLN A 202 -13.55 0.72 -8.78
C GLN A 202 -12.46 1.74 -8.55
N VAL A 203 -11.35 1.31 -7.96
CA VAL A 203 -10.21 2.15 -7.63
C VAL A 203 -8.92 1.36 -7.85
N ASP A 204 -8.15 1.71 -8.86
CA ASP A 204 -6.82 1.15 -9.04
C ASP A 204 -5.95 1.48 -7.84
N LYS A 205 -5.49 0.46 -7.15
CA LYS A 205 -4.75 0.62 -5.90
C LYS A 205 -3.45 1.41 -6.07
N ALA A 206 -2.75 1.14 -7.16
CA ALA A 206 -1.49 1.82 -7.47
C ALA A 206 -1.68 3.29 -7.81
N VAL A 207 -2.77 3.63 -8.47
CA VAL A 207 -3.04 5.00 -8.94
C VAL A 207 -3.71 5.86 -7.86
N LYS A 208 -4.48 5.23 -6.98
CA LYS A 208 -5.23 5.92 -5.92
C LYS A 208 -4.43 6.97 -5.14
N PRO A 209 -3.16 6.75 -4.75
CA PRO A 209 -2.39 7.74 -4.01
C PRO A 209 -2.23 9.08 -4.73
N PHE A 210 -2.27 9.11 -6.06
CA PHE A 210 -2.19 10.35 -6.83
C PHE A 210 -3.41 11.25 -6.61
N GLY A 211 -4.60 10.69 -6.42
CA GLY A 211 -5.80 11.42 -6.03
C GLY A 211 -5.98 11.60 -4.52
N MET A 212 -5.14 10.97 -3.70
CA MET A 212 -5.29 10.91 -2.25
C MET A 212 -4.05 11.40 -1.49
N SER A 213 -3.04 10.53 -1.34
CA SER A 213 -1.88 10.80 -0.48
C SER A 213 -0.97 11.89 -1.02
N TYR A 214 -0.98 12.09 -2.33
CA TYR A 214 -0.15 13.07 -3.04
C TYR A 214 -0.95 14.28 -3.53
N ALA A 215 -2.24 14.31 -3.24
CA ALA A 215 -3.15 15.37 -3.67
C ALA A 215 -3.55 16.32 -2.53
N ARG A 216 -3.86 17.55 -2.91
CA ARG A 216 -4.42 18.53 -1.99
C ARG A 216 -5.88 18.22 -1.63
N ILE A 217 -6.36 18.91 -0.60
CA ILE A 217 -7.72 18.69 -0.07
C ILE A 217 -8.80 18.93 -1.13
N GLU A 218 -8.60 19.87 -2.03
CA GLU A 218 -9.54 20.19 -3.12
C GLU A 218 -9.73 18.98 -4.04
N THR A 219 -8.63 18.38 -4.47
CA THR A 219 -8.66 17.18 -5.30
C THR A 219 -9.24 15.97 -4.56
N ARG A 220 -8.91 15.80 -3.27
CA ARG A 220 -9.51 14.74 -2.44
C ARG A 220 -11.00 14.92 -2.29
N SER A 221 -11.48 16.16 -2.16
CA SER A 221 -12.91 16.47 -2.10
C SER A 221 -13.60 16.10 -3.41
N THR A 222 -12.98 16.42 -4.53
CA THR A 222 -13.48 16.01 -5.86
C THR A 222 -13.57 14.50 -5.96
N TYR A 223 -12.50 13.79 -5.57
CA TYR A 223 -12.45 12.35 -5.54
C TYR A 223 -13.59 11.72 -4.71
N HIS A 224 -13.89 12.26 -3.53
CA HIS A 224 -14.86 11.67 -2.62
C HIS A 224 -16.29 12.13 -2.83
N GLN A 225 -16.49 13.39 -3.23
CA GLN A 225 -17.81 14.02 -3.24
C GLN A 225 -18.44 14.08 -4.62
N ASN A 226 -17.65 14.40 -5.64
CA ASN A 226 -18.19 14.69 -6.96
C ASN A 226 -18.37 13.44 -7.81
N LEU A 227 -17.43 12.51 -7.72
CA LEU A 227 -17.42 11.35 -8.61
C LEU A 227 -17.90 10.07 -7.91
N GLY A 228 -17.95 10.07 -6.59
CA GLY A 228 -18.34 8.91 -5.79
C GLY A 228 -17.34 7.74 -5.87
N PRO A 229 -17.57 6.67 -5.12
CA PRO A 229 -16.62 5.57 -5.03
C PRO A 229 -16.33 4.87 -6.36
N ARG A 230 -17.34 4.76 -7.22
CA ARG A 230 -17.21 4.06 -8.51
C ARG A 230 -16.41 4.85 -9.55
N ALA A 231 -16.49 6.16 -9.48
CA ALA A 231 -15.79 7.05 -10.41
C ALA A 231 -14.50 7.63 -9.81
N ALA A 232 -14.11 7.19 -8.63
CA ALA A 232 -12.93 7.68 -7.93
C ALA A 232 -11.63 7.45 -8.73
N ASN A 233 -11.57 6.40 -9.54
CA ASN A 233 -10.46 6.15 -10.44
C ASN A 233 -10.23 7.28 -11.42
N PHE A 234 -11.26 7.92 -11.94
CA PHE A 234 -11.11 9.00 -12.92
C PHE A 234 -10.24 10.13 -12.38
N THR A 235 -10.46 10.56 -11.14
CA THR A 235 -9.64 11.60 -10.53
C THR A 235 -8.18 11.17 -10.35
N ALA A 236 -7.97 9.96 -9.86
CA ALA A 236 -6.63 9.43 -9.63
C ALA A 236 -5.87 9.18 -10.94
N ARG A 237 -6.52 8.58 -11.92
CA ARG A 237 -5.97 8.35 -13.26
C ARG A 237 -5.72 9.66 -13.98
N ALA A 238 -6.67 10.59 -13.95
CA ALA A 238 -6.51 11.89 -14.61
C ALA A 238 -5.27 12.64 -14.12
N ILE A 239 -4.95 12.58 -12.82
CA ILE A 239 -3.70 13.14 -12.31
C ILE A 239 -2.50 12.33 -12.81
N PHE A 240 -2.51 11.01 -12.64
CA PHE A 240 -1.38 10.18 -13.02
C PHE A 240 -1.09 10.26 -14.52
N GLU A 241 -2.11 10.21 -15.35
CA GLU A 241 -2.02 10.24 -16.81
C GLU A 241 -1.79 11.67 -17.38
N SER A 242 -1.85 12.70 -16.54
CA SER A 242 -1.54 14.04 -16.98
C SER A 242 -0.13 14.13 -17.56
N PRO A 243 0.08 14.94 -18.61
CA PRO A 243 1.42 15.15 -19.18
C PRO A 243 2.45 15.62 -18.15
N PHE A 244 1.98 16.38 -17.17
CA PHE A 244 2.83 16.88 -16.08
C PHE A 244 3.39 15.72 -15.22
N VAL A 245 2.54 14.79 -14.77
CA VAL A 245 2.99 13.65 -13.94
C VAL A 245 3.76 12.65 -14.78
N GLN A 246 3.30 12.36 -16.00
CA GLN A 246 3.97 11.42 -16.91
C GLN A 246 5.38 11.87 -17.28
N SER A 247 5.62 13.17 -17.41
CA SER A 247 6.97 13.70 -17.67
C SER A 247 7.95 13.50 -16.52
N LYS A 248 7.47 13.15 -15.33
CA LYS A 248 8.25 12.97 -14.10
C LYS A 248 8.26 11.54 -13.59
N PHE A 249 7.28 10.73 -13.96
CA PHE A 249 7.16 9.35 -13.44
C PHE A 249 8.29 8.47 -13.98
N ALA A 250 9.08 7.88 -13.06
CA ALA A 250 10.20 7.03 -13.39
C ALA A 250 9.82 5.55 -13.33
N PHE A 251 9.36 5.09 -12.19
CA PHE A 251 8.94 3.71 -11.97
C PHE A 251 8.14 3.56 -10.67
N ALA A 252 7.58 2.38 -10.48
CA ALA A 252 6.96 1.97 -9.23
C ALA A 252 7.71 0.81 -8.57
N SER A 253 7.70 0.77 -7.23
CA SER A 253 8.17 -0.37 -6.44
C SER A 253 7.12 -0.75 -5.40
N PHE A 254 6.73 -2.02 -5.37
CA PHE A 254 5.64 -2.52 -4.56
C PHE A 254 6.08 -3.64 -3.64
N LEU A 255 5.63 -3.54 -2.39
CA LEU A 255 5.69 -4.64 -1.43
C LEU A 255 4.45 -5.52 -1.61
N ASN A 256 4.63 -6.75 -2.04
CA ASN A 256 3.53 -7.69 -2.20
C ASN A 256 3.24 -8.38 -0.87
N VAL A 257 2.04 -8.11 -0.34
CA VAL A 257 1.61 -8.60 0.97
C VAL A 257 0.40 -9.51 0.77
N GLY A 258 0.56 -10.75 1.18
CA GLY A 258 -0.54 -11.72 1.28
C GLY A 258 -1.14 -11.76 2.68
N PRO A 259 -2.20 -12.55 2.89
CA PRO A 259 -2.85 -12.68 4.19
C PRO A 259 -1.94 -13.32 5.26
N HIS A 260 -0.83 -13.91 4.88
CA HIS A 260 0.12 -14.61 5.75
C HIS A 260 1.48 -13.89 5.89
N GLY A 261 1.68 -12.75 5.24
CA GLY A 261 2.91 -11.94 5.33
C GLY A 261 3.39 -11.38 3.99
N VAL A 262 4.62 -10.87 3.96
CA VAL A 262 5.24 -10.38 2.73
C VAL A 262 5.66 -11.57 1.87
N ILE A 263 5.19 -11.60 0.64
CA ILE A 263 5.45 -12.69 -0.32
C ILE A 263 6.40 -12.29 -1.45
N GLY A 264 6.67 -11.00 -1.63
CA GLY A 264 7.58 -10.54 -2.68
C GLY A 264 7.67 -9.03 -2.78
N VAL A 265 8.47 -8.63 -3.74
CA VAL A 265 8.59 -7.26 -4.23
C VAL A 265 8.34 -7.28 -5.74
N ASP A 266 7.68 -6.26 -6.25
CA ASP A 266 7.50 -6.04 -7.69
C ASP A 266 7.96 -4.63 -8.04
N ALA A 267 8.55 -4.43 -9.19
CA ALA A 267 8.96 -3.11 -9.66
C ALA A 267 8.92 -3.04 -11.20
N ASP A 268 8.43 -1.91 -11.72
CA ASP A 268 8.30 -1.71 -13.17
C ASP A 268 8.25 -0.21 -13.49
N ASN A 269 8.64 0.13 -14.72
CA ASN A 269 8.46 1.47 -15.27
C ASN A 269 7.00 1.74 -15.65
N ASP A 270 6.20 0.71 -15.84
CA ASP A 270 4.76 0.80 -16.08
C ASP A 270 3.97 0.56 -14.78
N LEU A 271 3.35 1.63 -14.27
CA LEU A 271 2.55 1.56 -13.05
C LEU A 271 1.33 0.65 -13.21
N TYR A 272 0.71 0.62 -14.38
CA TYR A 272 -0.46 -0.22 -14.61
C TYR A 272 -0.10 -1.70 -14.69
N ALA A 273 1.06 -2.02 -15.28
CA ALA A 273 1.56 -3.39 -15.27
C ALA A 273 1.81 -3.90 -13.83
N VAL A 274 2.40 -3.06 -12.97
CA VAL A 274 2.54 -3.40 -11.53
C VAL A 274 1.17 -3.54 -10.87
N ASN A 275 0.26 -2.61 -11.13
CA ASN A 275 -1.10 -2.65 -10.57
C ASN A 275 -1.84 -3.94 -10.93
N ASP A 276 -1.77 -4.35 -12.18
CA ASP A 276 -2.47 -5.54 -12.65
C ASP A 276 -1.89 -6.82 -12.04
N ARG A 277 -0.57 -6.95 -11.99
CA ARG A 277 0.09 -8.07 -11.32
C ARG A 277 -0.24 -8.11 -9.82
N ALA A 278 -0.15 -6.98 -9.14
CA ALA A 278 -0.45 -6.84 -7.72
C ALA A 278 -1.92 -7.17 -7.43
N THR A 279 -2.84 -6.68 -8.24
CA THR A 279 -4.27 -6.94 -8.14
C THR A 279 -4.57 -8.43 -8.33
N PHE A 280 -4.01 -9.03 -9.38
CA PHE A 280 -4.21 -10.45 -9.66
C PHE A 280 -3.76 -11.33 -8.48
N VAL A 281 -2.53 -11.12 -8.01
CA VAL A 281 -1.97 -11.87 -6.87
C VAL A 281 -2.77 -11.63 -5.60
N GLY A 282 -3.06 -10.38 -5.28
CA GLY A 282 -3.84 -10.02 -4.10
C GLY A 282 -5.23 -10.67 -4.10
N CYS A 283 -5.91 -10.62 -5.23
CA CYS A 283 -7.24 -11.22 -5.37
C CYS A 283 -7.20 -12.75 -5.29
N GLN A 284 -6.19 -13.41 -5.87
CA GLN A 284 -6.05 -14.86 -5.73
C GLN A 284 -5.90 -15.27 -4.27
N LEU A 285 -5.01 -14.58 -3.54
CA LEU A 285 -4.71 -14.91 -2.15
C LEU A 285 -5.90 -14.66 -1.22
N TYR A 286 -6.49 -13.47 -1.32
CA TYR A 286 -7.63 -13.10 -0.49
C TYR A 286 -8.92 -13.76 -0.95
N GLY A 287 -9.07 -14.05 -2.22
CA GLY A 287 -10.19 -14.83 -2.76
C GLY A 287 -10.35 -16.19 -2.11
N LYS A 288 -9.24 -16.87 -1.78
CA LYS A 288 -9.25 -18.14 -1.04
C LYS A 288 -9.86 -17.98 0.36
N VAL A 289 -9.46 -16.94 1.07
CA VAL A 289 -10.02 -16.61 2.40
C VAL A 289 -11.50 -16.32 2.31
N MET A 290 -11.91 -15.57 1.29
CA MET A 290 -13.31 -15.23 1.06
C MET A 290 -14.16 -16.47 0.75
N THR A 291 -13.61 -17.42 -0.02
CA THR A 291 -14.27 -18.69 -0.26
C THR A 291 -14.51 -19.47 1.01
N LEU A 292 -13.49 -19.52 1.86
CA LEU A 292 -13.61 -20.19 3.14
C LEU A 292 -14.77 -19.60 3.94
N PHE A 293 -14.82 -18.27 4.08
CA PHE A 293 -15.92 -17.61 4.78
C PHE A 293 -17.27 -17.84 4.11
N GLY A 294 -17.32 -17.89 2.79
CA GLY A 294 -18.56 -18.18 2.04
C GLY A 294 -19.13 -19.58 2.30
N LYS A 295 -18.34 -20.51 2.84
CA LYS A 295 -18.77 -21.88 3.19
C LYS A 295 -19.20 -22.02 4.65
N ILE A 296 -19.03 -20.99 5.47
CA ILE A 296 -19.38 -21.03 6.89
C ILE A 296 -20.70 -20.30 7.07
N ASP A 297 -21.69 -20.95 7.68
CA ASP A 297 -23.01 -20.37 7.86
C ASP A 297 -23.03 -19.29 8.94
N GLU A 298 -22.45 -19.57 10.10
CA GLU A 298 -22.35 -18.62 11.20
C GLU A 298 -21.00 -18.74 11.87
N CYS A 299 -20.31 -17.62 12.06
CA CYS A 299 -19.08 -17.58 12.87
C CYS A 299 -18.81 -16.18 13.39
N ILE A 300 -18.02 -16.12 14.45
CA ILE A 300 -17.29 -14.91 14.85
C ILE A 300 -15.85 -15.10 14.41
N ALA A 301 -15.44 -14.37 13.39
CA ALA A 301 -14.08 -14.43 12.90
C ALA A 301 -13.21 -13.38 13.60
N VAL A 302 -12.15 -13.83 14.24
CA VAL A 302 -11.08 -12.98 14.73
C VAL A 302 -9.93 -13.09 13.76
N LEU A 303 -9.70 -12.01 13.01
CA LEU A 303 -8.69 -11.96 11.97
C LEU A 303 -7.40 -11.39 12.55
N ASP A 304 -6.39 -12.23 12.66
CA ASP A 304 -5.03 -11.83 13.01
C ASP A 304 -4.27 -11.55 11.72
N PHE A 305 -4.38 -10.32 11.25
CA PHE A 305 -3.71 -9.86 10.05
C PHE A 305 -2.45 -9.06 10.37
N PRO A 306 -1.50 -9.03 9.43
CA PRO A 306 -0.26 -8.28 9.60
C PRO A 306 -0.45 -6.75 9.55
N CYS A 307 -1.61 -6.23 9.95
CA CYS A 307 -1.87 -4.80 10.01
C CYS A 307 -2.76 -4.43 11.19
N PRO A 308 -2.30 -3.49 12.03
CA PRO A 308 -3.07 -3.05 13.20
C PRO A 308 -4.20 -2.06 12.87
N VAL A 309 -4.45 -1.73 11.60
CA VAL A 309 -5.53 -0.83 11.20
C VAL A 309 -6.75 -1.65 10.79
N PRO A 310 -7.66 -1.95 11.72
CA PRO A 310 -8.73 -2.94 11.52
C PRO A 310 -9.62 -2.64 10.33
N TYR A 311 -9.96 -1.36 10.11
CA TYR A 311 -10.89 -1.01 9.05
C TYR A 311 -10.35 -1.23 7.64
N VAL A 312 -9.02 -1.23 7.48
CA VAL A 312 -8.39 -1.40 6.17
C VAL A 312 -8.43 -2.86 5.73
N PHE A 313 -8.20 -3.78 6.66
CA PHE A 313 -8.11 -5.21 6.37
C PHE A 313 -9.41 -5.95 6.65
N SER A 314 -9.97 -5.83 7.84
CA SER A 314 -11.24 -6.49 8.18
C SER A 314 -12.39 -5.93 7.34
N ALA A 315 -12.45 -4.61 7.15
CA ALA A 315 -13.43 -4.02 6.27
C ALA A 315 -13.25 -4.46 4.82
N GLY A 316 -12.02 -4.51 4.29
CA GLY A 316 -11.76 -5.00 2.93
C GLY A 316 -12.27 -6.42 2.74
N VAL A 317 -11.95 -7.34 3.67
CA VAL A 317 -12.39 -8.73 3.60
C VAL A 317 -13.90 -8.87 3.80
N ILE A 318 -14.48 -8.16 4.75
CA ILE A 318 -15.91 -8.27 5.09
C ILE A 318 -16.76 -7.46 4.13
N TYR A 319 -16.42 -6.19 3.88
CA TYR A 319 -17.23 -5.31 3.04
C TYR A 319 -17.18 -5.67 1.55
N ALA A 320 -16.08 -6.21 1.05
CA ALA A 320 -16.05 -6.71 -0.33
C ALA A 320 -17.14 -7.75 -0.57
N ASN A 321 -17.42 -8.58 0.42
CA ASN A 321 -18.52 -9.54 0.36
C ASN A 321 -19.90 -8.92 0.56
N PHE A 322 -20.05 -8.02 1.53
CA PHE A 322 -21.37 -7.47 1.88
C PHE A 322 -21.92 -6.49 0.85
N THR A 323 -21.06 -5.70 0.24
CA THR A 323 -21.51 -4.63 -0.66
C THR A 323 -21.49 -5.01 -2.12
N GLY A 324 -20.87 -6.16 -2.46
CA GLY A 324 -20.59 -6.50 -3.85
C GLY A 324 -19.77 -5.43 -4.56
N ALA A 325 -19.03 -4.65 -3.78
CA ALA A 325 -18.30 -3.48 -4.26
C ALA A 325 -17.13 -3.82 -5.18
N ASN A 326 -16.79 -5.08 -5.28
CA ASN A 326 -15.87 -5.66 -6.24
C ASN A 326 -16.47 -5.86 -7.62
N GLN A 327 -17.74 -5.53 -7.83
CA GLN A 327 -18.34 -5.40 -9.15
C GLN A 327 -18.35 -3.94 -9.57
N ASP A 328 -17.62 -3.62 -10.61
CA ASP A 328 -17.78 -2.34 -11.28
C ASP A 328 -18.93 -2.44 -12.28
N LEU A 329 -20.07 -1.90 -11.91
CA LEU A 329 -21.23 -1.84 -12.78
C LEU A 329 -21.03 -0.91 -13.99
N TYR A 330 -19.97 -0.11 -13.99
CA TYR A 330 -19.61 0.80 -15.07
C TYR A 330 -18.46 0.29 -15.94
N ASP A 331 -17.84 -0.85 -15.60
CA ASP A 331 -16.87 -1.50 -16.48
C ASP A 331 -17.62 -2.18 -17.63
N MET A 332 -18.03 -1.36 -18.58
CA MET A 332 -18.78 -1.78 -19.76
C MET A 332 -17.91 -2.46 -20.82
N GLU A 333 -16.58 -2.43 -20.66
CA GLU A 333 -15.65 -2.96 -21.65
C GLU A 333 -15.50 -4.48 -21.58
N GLY A 334 -16.21 -5.12 -20.66
CA GLY A 334 -16.26 -6.58 -20.61
C GLY A 334 -14.91 -7.23 -20.29
N THR A 335 -14.02 -6.52 -19.60
CA THR A 335 -12.81 -7.14 -19.08
C THR A 335 -13.23 -8.37 -18.27
N PRO A 336 -12.74 -9.58 -18.61
CA PRO A 336 -13.12 -10.77 -17.90
C PRO A 336 -12.91 -10.57 -16.39
N LEU A 337 -13.94 -10.85 -15.61
CA LEU A 337 -13.79 -10.85 -14.17
C LEU A 337 -12.67 -11.83 -13.82
N PRO A 338 -11.76 -11.42 -12.92
CA PRO A 338 -10.71 -12.33 -12.48
C PRO A 338 -11.28 -13.64 -11.93
N PRO A 339 -10.52 -14.74 -11.94
CA PRO A 339 -11.00 -16.06 -11.54
C PRO A 339 -11.60 -16.16 -10.13
N TYR A 340 -11.39 -15.15 -9.31
CA TYR A 340 -11.86 -15.10 -7.91
C TYR A 340 -13.22 -14.40 -7.74
N THR A 341 -13.86 -13.95 -8.80
CA THR A 341 -15.23 -13.37 -8.73
C THR A 341 -16.29 -14.37 -8.31
N TRP A 342 -15.99 -15.67 -8.36
CA TRP A 342 -16.85 -16.73 -7.89
C TRP A 342 -17.31 -16.54 -6.42
N TYR A 343 -16.54 -15.93 -5.55
CA TYR A 343 -16.96 -15.68 -4.17
C TYR A 343 -18.07 -14.60 -4.11
N THR A 344 -18.02 -13.61 -4.99
CA THR A 344 -19.08 -12.61 -5.13
C THR A 344 -20.37 -13.26 -5.62
N GLU A 345 -20.29 -14.14 -6.62
CA GLU A 345 -21.44 -14.89 -7.08
C GLU A 345 -22.01 -15.77 -5.98
N ALA A 346 -21.17 -16.44 -5.22
CA ALA A 346 -21.60 -17.27 -4.10
C ALA A 346 -22.29 -16.43 -3.02
N PHE A 347 -21.81 -15.24 -2.74
CA PHE A 347 -22.43 -14.30 -1.81
C PHE A 347 -23.82 -13.87 -2.28
N TYR A 348 -23.96 -13.47 -3.54
CA TYR A 348 -25.25 -13.06 -4.10
C TYR A 348 -26.25 -14.21 -4.12
N LYS A 349 -25.84 -15.39 -4.55
CA LYS A 349 -26.70 -16.59 -4.54
C LYS A 349 -27.21 -16.91 -3.15
N ARG A 350 -26.36 -16.77 -2.13
CA ARG A 350 -26.71 -17.04 -0.74
C ARG A 350 -27.67 -15.99 -0.15
N ASN A 351 -27.50 -14.74 -0.49
CA ASN A 351 -28.26 -13.64 0.10
C ASN A 351 -29.44 -13.17 -0.77
N GLY A 352 -29.72 -13.85 -1.86
CA GLY A 352 -30.89 -13.56 -2.74
C GLY A 352 -30.82 -12.20 -3.42
N LYS A 353 -29.64 -11.67 -3.65
CA LYS A 353 -29.43 -10.37 -4.31
C LYS A 353 -28.64 -10.53 -5.59
#